data_0654978d55f8e6a419d12e357baedcd4
#
_entry.id   0654978d55f8e6a419d12e357baedcd4
#
_cell.length_a   1.000
_cell.length_b   1.000
_cell.length_c   1.000
_cell.angle_alpha   90.00
_cell.angle_beta   90.00
_cell.angle_gamma   90.00
#
_symmetry.space_group_name_H-M   'P 1'
#
loop_
_entity.id
_entity.type
_entity.pdbx_description
1 polymer ?
#
loop_
_entity_poly.entity_id
_entity_poly.type
_entity_poly.pdbx_seq_one_letter_code
_entity_poly.pdbx_strand_id
1 'polypeptide(L)'
;LNMCDVPIAAPSANASGRPSPTTAAHVFEDMEGRIPMIIDCGKVEIGLESTIIDLSGDKPVILRPGYITPSMLEEVLHEEVIMDPGLLDEKSIEKPKAPGMKYKHYAPKAEMLIVEGSTQKVTEEIQKRVEQDVLQKKEVGIICTDETIKYYQNACCKSIGSKKNPETIA
;
A
#
# COMPACT_ATOMS: atom_id res chain seq x y z
N LEU A 1 16.31 18.20 9.31
CA LEU A 1 17.09 18.30 8.07
C LEU A 1 17.69 19.70 7.92
N ASN A 2 16.90 20.75 8.02
CA ASN A 2 17.37 22.15 7.84
C ASN A 2 18.50 22.58 8.81
N MET A 3 18.69 21.87 9.92
CA MET A 3 19.74 22.16 10.91
C MET A 3 21.01 21.35 10.71
N CYS A 4 20.99 20.33 9.85
CA CYS A 4 22.12 19.40 9.73
C CYS A 4 23.19 19.87 8.74
N ASP A 5 22.83 20.74 7.79
CA ASP A 5 23.72 21.26 6.72
C ASP A 5 24.52 20.18 5.96
N VAL A 6 23.99 18.95 5.94
CA VAL A 6 24.56 17.79 5.26
C VAL A 6 23.46 16.95 4.62
N PRO A 7 23.71 16.28 3.50
CA PRO A 7 22.79 15.30 2.92
C PRO A 7 22.58 14.13 3.87
N ILE A 8 21.33 13.66 3.98
CA ILE A 8 20.97 12.49 4.79
C ILE A 8 20.37 11.42 3.89
N ALA A 9 20.98 10.24 3.86
CA ALA A 9 20.41 9.05 3.24
C ALA A 9 19.62 8.26 4.30
N ALA A 10 18.35 8.02 4.02
CA ALA A 10 17.46 7.33 4.96
C ALA A 10 16.58 6.31 4.23
N PRO A 11 16.68 5.00 4.55
CA PRO A 11 15.71 4.01 4.12
C PRO A 11 14.43 4.07 4.95
N SER A 12 13.41 3.28 4.57
CA SER A 12 12.24 3.04 5.43
C SER A 12 12.66 2.34 6.72
N ALA A 13 12.05 2.73 7.85
CA ALA A 13 12.42 2.26 9.18
C ALA A 13 11.66 0.97 9.58
N ASN A 14 11.69 -0.05 8.71
CA ASN A 14 11.04 -1.36 8.93
C ASN A 14 12.03 -2.51 8.80
N ALA A 15 11.68 -3.65 9.37
CA ALA A 15 12.36 -4.90 9.07
C ALA A 15 12.12 -5.31 7.61
N SER A 16 13.13 -5.93 6.97
CA SER A 16 13.03 -6.37 5.56
C SER A 16 11.81 -7.28 5.35
N GLY A 17 11.03 -6.98 4.30
CA GLY A 17 9.82 -7.71 3.95
C GLY A 17 8.54 -7.24 4.67
N ARG A 18 8.64 -6.32 5.62
CA ARG A 18 7.48 -5.68 6.28
C ARG A 18 7.10 -4.36 5.60
N PRO A 19 5.83 -3.92 5.71
CA PRO A 19 5.41 -2.62 5.20
C PRO A 19 6.17 -1.48 5.84
N SER A 20 6.28 -0.35 5.14
CA SER A 20 6.84 0.87 5.72
C SER A 20 5.99 1.34 6.91
N PRO A 21 6.62 1.71 8.05
CA PRO A 21 5.90 2.13 9.24
C PRO A 21 5.23 3.50 9.03
N THR A 22 4.03 3.65 9.58
CA THR A 22 3.27 4.90 9.54
C THR A 22 3.17 5.60 10.88
N THR A 23 3.68 4.98 11.95
CA THR A 23 3.73 5.52 13.31
C THR A 23 5.03 5.11 14.00
N ALA A 24 5.43 5.84 15.04
CA ALA A 24 6.58 5.47 15.87
C ALA A 24 6.41 4.10 16.55
N ALA A 25 5.17 3.71 16.87
CA ALA A 25 4.88 2.38 17.43
C ALA A 25 5.24 1.25 16.47
N HIS A 26 4.95 1.41 15.16
CA HIS A 26 5.34 0.44 14.15
C HIS A 26 6.88 0.34 14.00
N VAL A 27 7.57 1.50 14.08
CA VAL A 27 9.04 1.51 14.07
C VAL A 27 9.59 0.79 15.29
N PHE A 28 9.03 1.03 16.46
CA PHE A 28 9.44 0.37 17.70
C PHE A 28 9.25 -1.14 17.60
N GLU A 29 8.09 -1.60 17.13
CA GLU A 29 7.81 -3.03 16.93
C GLU A 29 8.85 -3.73 16.05
N ASP A 30 9.30 -3.05 14.98
CA ASP A 30 10.25 -3.61 14.01
C ASP A 30 11.73 -3.49 14.44
N MET A 31 12.06 -2.45 15.20
CA MET A 31 13.43 -2.01 15.45
C MET A 31 13.85 -2.04 16.92
N GLU A 32 13.01 -2.55 17.83
CA GLU A 32 13.35 -2.68 19.26
C GLU A 32 14.66 -3.43 19.44
N GLY A 33 15.56 -2.85 20.24
CA GLY A 33 16.89 -3.41 20.50
C GLY A 33 17.89 -3.29 19.34
N ARG A 34 17.50 -2.72 18.18
CA ARG A 34 18.38 -2.58 17.00
C ARG A 34 18.83 -1.13 16.79
N ILE A 35 18.05 -0.17 17.24
CA ILE A 35 18.35 1.26 17.14
C ILE A 35 18.27 1.92 18.52
N PRO A 36 19.09 2.95 18.79
CA PRO A 36 19.15 3.57 20.11
C PRO A 36 18.04 4.60 20.37
N MET A 37 17.39 5.12 19.32
CA MET A 37 16.44 6.22 19.45
C MET A 37 15.42 6.23 18.30
N ILE A 38 14.19 6.61 18.60
CA ILE A 38 13.13 6.91 17.66
C ILE A 38 12.66 8.34 17.95
N ILE A 39 12.59 9.18 16.91
CA ILE A 39 11.98 10.50 17.00
C ILE A 39 10.56 10.39 16.48
N ASP A 40 9.58 10.58 17.36
CA ASP A 40 8.17 10.53 17.03
C ASP A 40 7.68 11.91 16.59
N CYS A 41 7.34 12.05 15.33
CA CYS A 41 6.74 13.26 14.75
C CYS A 41 5.23 13.08 14.45
N GLY A 42 4.60 12.06 15.02
CA GLY A 42 3.21 11.70 14.78
C GLY A 42 3.02 10.70 13.64
N LYS A 43 1.77 10.45 13.29
CA LYS A 43 1.40 9.56 12.17
C LYS A 43 1.77 10.22 10.84
N VAL A 44 2.32 9.44 9.89
CA VAL A 44 2.53 9.93 8.53
C VAL A 44 1.20 10.14 7.81
N GLU A 45 1.11 11.19 7.00
CA GLU A 45 -0.11 11.52 6.27
C GLU A 45 -0.36 10.57 5.11
N ILE A 46 0.71 10.13 4.44
CA ILE A 46 0.65 9.22 3.29
C ILE A 46 1.15 7.85 3.72
N GLY A 47 0.24 6.90 3.88
CA GLY A 47 0.54 5.54 4.31
C GLY A 47 0.92 4.58 3.17
N LEU A 48 1.04 5.07 1.93
CA LEU A 48 1.44 4.30 0.76
C LEU A 48 2.95 4.37 0.54
N GLU A 49 3.51 3.31 -0.05
CA GLU A 49 4.88 3.32 -0.53
C GLU A 49 5.13 4.43 -1.56
N SER A 50 6.35 4.95 -1.59
CA SER A 50 6.73 5.99 -2.54
C SER A 50 6.72 5.50 -3.98
N THR A 51 6.30 6.34 -4.91
CA THR A 51 6.45 6.11 -6.33
C THR A 51 7.93 6.12 -6.70
N ILE A 52 8.38 5.14 -7.49
CA ILE A 52 9.73 5.11 -8.06
C ILE A 52 9.62 5.38 -9.56
N ILE A 53 10.32 6.40 -10.02
CA ILE A 53 10.40 6.79 -11.42
C ILE A 53 11.84 6.72 -11.92
N ASP A 54 12.01 6.18 -13.10
CA ASP A 54 13.28 6.18 -13.86
C ASP A 54 13.24 7.30 -14.90
N LEU A 55 14.17 8.23 -14.80
CA LEU A 55 14.36 9.36 -15.71
C LEU A 55 15.63 9.21 -16.56
N SER A 56 16.26 8.05 -16.56
CA SER A 56 17.54 7.83 -17.27
C SER A 56 17.36 7.49 -18.76
N GLY A 57 16.13 7.15 -19.17
CA GLY A 57 15.79 6.83 -20.56
C GLY A 57 15.18 8.00 -21.33
N ASP A 58 14.70 7.74 -22.54
CA ASP A 58 14.08 8.75 -23.41
C ASP A 58 12.71 9.23 -22.90
N LYS A 59 12.02 8.41 -22.08
CA LYS A 59 10.75 8.73 -21.44
C LYS A 59 10.82 8.39 -19.96
N PRO A 60 10.11 9.16 -19.11
CA PRO A 60 9.90 8.81 -17.71
C PRO A 60 9.14 7.48 -17.56
N VAL A 61 9.66 6.56 -16.76
CA VAL A 61 9.07 5.24 -16.54
C VAL A 61 8.80 5.02 -15.06
N ILE A 62 7.55 4.74 -14.69
CA ILE A 62 7.22 4.33 -13.32
C ILE A 62 7.64 2.88 -13.13
N LEU A 63 8.58 2.65 -12.22
CA LEU A 63 9.06 1.32 -11.82
C LEU A 63 8.26 0.74 -10.65
N ARG A 64 7.67 1.60 -9.82
CA ARG A 64 6.78 1.22 -8.72
C ARG A 64 5.73 2.30 -8.52
N PRO A 65 4.43 1.97 -8.65
CA PRO A 65 3.36 2.91 -8.36
C PRO A 65 3.29 3.19 -6.85
N GLY A 66 2.92 4.42 -6.50
CA GLY A 66 2.72 4.89 -5.13
C GLY A 66 1.70 6.03 -5.10
N TYR A 67 1.78 6.88 -4.09
CA TYR A 67 0.88 8.03 -3.95
C TYR A 67 0.96 9.00 -5.14
N ILE A 68 2.16 9.26 -5.65
CA ILE A 68 2.35 10.11 -6.82
C ILE A 68 1.93 9.34 -8.07
N THR A 69 0.88 9.82 -8.74
CA THR A 69 0.28 9.18 -9.92
C THR A 69 1.00 9.59 -11.21
N PRO A 70 0.82 8.82 -12.32
CA PRO A 70 1.31 9.24 -13.64
C PRO A 70 0.86 10.65 -14.02
N SER A 71 -0.42 10.99 -13.85
CA SER A 71 -0.97 12.32 -14.20
C SER A 71 -0.30 13.45 -13.43
N MET A 72 -0.01 13.25 -12.13
CA MET A 72 0.71 14.26 -11.33
C MET A 72 2.15 14.47 -11.83
N LEU A 73 2.79 13.39 -12.30
CA LEU A 73 4.15 13.49 -12.88
C LEU A 73 4.12 14.16 -14.26
N GLU A 74 3.16 13.81 -15.12
CA GLU A 74 2.98 14.42 -16.45
C GLU A 74 2.74 15.93 -16.36
N GLU A 75 1.99 16.38 -15.35
CA GLU A 75 1.75 17.82 -15.11
C GLU A 75 3.05 18.57 -14.82
N VAL A 76 3.99 17.97 -14.10
CA VAL A 76 5.26 18.59 -13.72
C VAL A 76 6.31 18.42 -14.80
N LEU A 77 6.39 17.24 -15.43
CA LEU A 77 7.41 16.92 -16.43
C LEU A 77 7.05 17.44 -17.83
N HIS A 78 5.76 17.76 -18.07
CA HIS A 78 5.21 18.19 -19.38
C HIS A 78 5.43 17.17 -20.49
N GLU A 79 5.48 15.87 -20.14
CA GLU A 79 5.62 14.75 -21.07
C GLU A 79 4.89 13.51 -20.55
N GLU A 80 4.61 12.57 -21.46
CA GLU A 80 3.95 11.31 -21.14
C GLU A 80 4.80 10.44 -20.21
N VAL A 81 4.19 9.94 -19.14
CA VAL A 81 4.81 9.02 -18.19
C VAL A 81 4.27 7.61 -18.41
N ILE A 82 5.16 6.65 -18.69
CA ILE A 82 4.77 5.27 -18.96
C ILE A 82 4.96 4.37 -17.72
N MET A 83 4.17 3.30 -17.64
CA MET A 83 4.37 2.26 -16.63
C MET A 83 5.38 1.23 -17.15
N ASP A 84 6.28 0.74 -16.29
CA ASP A 84 7.18 -0.34 -16.68
C ASP A 84 6.34 -1.59 -17.05
N PRO A 85 6.58 -2.22 -18.21
CA PRO A 85 5.83 -3.40 -18.65
C PRO A 85 5.86 -4.55 -17.64
N GLY A 86 6.91 -4.65 -16.82
CA GLY A 86 7.01 -5.63 -15.75
C GLY A 86 5.97 -5.47 -14.64
N LEU A 87 5.33 -4.31 -14.51
CA LEU A 87 4.23 -4.11 -13.58
C LEU A 87 2.91 -4.70 -14.09
N LEU A 88 2.79 -4.91 -15.40
CA LEU A 88 1.59 -5.42 -16.06
C LEU A 88 1.63 -6.96 -16.20
N ASP A 89 2.83 -7.55 -16.27
CA ASP A 89 3.00 -9.00 -16.39
C ASP A 89 4.20 -9.47 -15.55
N GLU A 90 3.91 -10.14 -14.42
CA GLU A 90 4.93 -10.67 -13.49
C GLU A 90 5.91 -11.65 -14.18
N LYS A 91 5.52 -12.28 -15.29
CA LYS A 91 6.36 -13.22 -16.05
C LYS A 91 7.41 -12.52 -16.91
N SER A 92 7.24 -11.23 -17.18
CA SER A 92 8.12 -10.45 -18.05
C SER A 92 9.35 -9.88 -17.34
N ILE A 93 9.44 -10.00 -16.00
CA ILE A 93 10.54 -9.42 -15.22
C ILE A 93 11.76 -10.33 -15.23
N GLU A 94 12.63 -10.18 -16.21
CA GLU A 94 13.94 -10.86 -16.22
C GLU A 94 14.92 -10.28 -15.19
N LYS A 95 14.97 -8.95 -15.05
CA LYS A 95 15.82 -8.26 -14.06
C LYS A 95 15.06 -7.10 -13.43
N PRO A 96 14.80 -7.13 -12.12
CA PRO A 96 14.14 -6.03 -11.43
C PRO A 96 15.04 -4.78 -11.43
N LYS A 97 14.52 -3.65 -11.86
CA LYS A 97 15.21 -2.37 -11.89
C LYS A 97 15.10 -1.60 -10.57
N ALA A 98 14.11 -1.96 -9.75
CA ALA A 98 13.86 -1.32 -8.46
C ALA A 98 13.43 -2.33 -7.38
N PRO A 99 13.63 -2.01 -6.08
CA PRO A 99 13.09 -2.82 -4.99
C PRO A 99 11.57 -2.92 -5.07
N GLY A 100 11.02 -4.10 -4.86
CA GLY A 100 9.58 -4.34 -4.88
C GLY A 100 9.00 -4.81 -6.21
N MET A 101 9.80 -4.90 -7.29
CA MET A 101 9.30 -5.35 -8.60
C MET A 101 9.22 -6.89 -8.74
N LYS A 102 10.06 -7.66 -8.09
CA LYS A 102 10.21 -9.12 -8.37
C LYS A 102 9.71 -10.05 -7.26
N TYR A 103 9.60 -9.60 -6.02
CA TYR A 103 9.23 -10.45 -4.90
C TYR A 103 7.91 -9.99 -4.30
N LYS A 104 7.11 -10.94 -3.76
CA LYS A 104 5.97 -10.59 -2.90
C LYS A 104 6.49 -9.79 -1.70
N HIS A 105 6.47 -8.48 -1.83
CA HIS A 105 6.73 -7.55 -0.75
C HIS A 105 5.41 -7.25 -0.05
N TYR A 106 5.46 -7.16 1.29
CA TYR A 106 4.32 -6.71 2.10
C TYR A 106 3.09 -7.63 2.02
N ALA A 107 3.25 -8.87 1.60
CA ALA A 107 2.15 -9.81 1.56
C ALA A 107 1.59 -10.04 2.98
N PRO A 108 0.29 -9.89 3.20
CA PRO A 108 -0.32 -10.22 4.48
C PRO A 108 -0.13 -11.71 4.78
N LYS A 109 -0.09 -12.07 6.07
CA LYS A 109 -0.02 -13.49 6.48
C LYS A 109 -1.29 -14.25 6.15
N ALA A 110 -2.43 -13.55 6.14
CA ALA A 110 -3.72 -14.10 5.76
C ALA A 110 -3.91 -14.13 4.24
N GLU A 111 -4.69 -15.06 3.75
CA GLU A 111 -5.18 -15.04 2.38
C GLU A 111 -6.02 -13.79 2.16
N MET A 112 -5.74 -13.05 1.09
CA MET A 112 -6.47 -11.84 0.72
C MET A 112 -7.18 -12.05 -0.60
N LEU A 113 -8.47 -11.71 -0.65
CA LEU A 113 -9.30 -11.74 -1.83
C LEU A 113 -9.85 -10.34 -2.09
N ILE A 114 -9.69 -9.85 -3.32
CA ILE A 114 -10.33 -8.62 -3.79
C ILE A 114 -11.61 -9.00 -4.52
N VAL A 115 -12.73 -8.36 -4.15
CA VAL A 115 -14.03 -8.57 -4.79
C VAL A 115 -14.43 -7.26 -5.48
N GLU A 116 -14.58 -7.30 -6.79
CA GLU A 116 -14.90 -6.14 -7.61
C GLU A 116 -16.27 -6.28 -8.29
N GLY A 117 -16.93 -5.15 -8.53
CA GLY A 117 -18.22 -5.08 -9.19
C GLY A 117 -19.13 -3.98 -8.65
N SER A 118 -20.44 -4.07 -8.93
CA SER A 118 -21.40 -3.13 -8.34
C SER A 118 -21.50 -3.35 -6.82
N THR A 119 -21.72 -2.27 -6.06
CA THR A 119 -21.76 -2.30 -4.59
C THR A 119 -22.67 -3.42 -4.06
N GLN A 120 -23.86 -3.57 -4.65
CA GLN A 120 -24.80 -4.61 -4.23
C GLN A 120 -24.23 -6.03 -4.42
N LYS A 121 -23.71 -6.34 -5.62
CA LYS A 121 -23.16 -7.67 -5.92
C LYS A 121 -21.92 -7.97 -5.08
N VAL A 122 -21.06 -6.97 -4.85
CA VAL A 122 -19.88 -7.09 -4.00
C VAL A 122 -20.27 -7.41 -2.56
N THR A 123 -21.23 -6.68 -1.99
CA THR A 123 -21.67 -6.91 -0.61
C THR A 123 -22.32 -8.27 -0.43
N GLU A 124 -23.16 -8.70 -1.37
CA GLU A 124 -23.79 -10.03 -1.37
C GLU A 124 -22.74 -11.16 -1.45
N GLU A 125 -21.77 -11.05 -2.37
CA GLU A 125 -20.73 -12.07 -2.54
C GLU A 125 -19.79 -12.14 -1.31
N ILE A 126 -19.38 -10.99 -0.77
CA ILE A 126 -18.55 -10.96 0.44
C ILE A 126 -19.31 -11.60 1.61
N GLN A 127 -20.55 -11.22 1.85
CA GLN A 127 -21.33 -11.78 2.96
C GLN A 127 -21.51 -13.30 2.84
N LYS A 128 -21.77 -13.80 1.62
CA LYS A 128 -21.86 -15.24 1.34
C LYS A 128 -20.56 -15.97 1.67
N ARG A 129 -19.39 -15.38 1.32
CA ARG A 129 -18.08 -15.96 1.65
C ARG A 129 -17.81 -15.96 3.13
N VAL A 130 -18.13 -14.87 3.82
CA VAL A 130 -18.03 -14.79 5.29
C VAL A 130 -18.80 -15.92 5.95
N GLU A 131 -20.06 -16.16 5.55
CA GLU A 131 -20.89 -17.23 6.10
C GLU A 131 -20.25 -18.62 5.89
N GLN A 132 -19.69 -18.86 4.70
CA GLN A 132 -19.00 -20.10 4.39
C GLN A 132 -17.73 -20.30 5.23
N ASP A 133 -16.91 -19.27 5.40
CA ASP A 133 -15.67 -19.34 6.15
C ASP A 133 -15.91 -19.45 7.67
N VAL A 134 -16.92 -18.75 8.19
CA VAL A 134 -17.34 -18.86 9.59
C VAL A 134 -17.85 -20.27 9.90
N LEU A 135 -18.59 -20.91 9.00
CA LEU A 135 -18.99 -22.32 9.14
C LEU A 135 -17.79 -23.26 9.21
N GLN A 136 -16.68 -22.90 8.55
CA GLN A 136 -15.39 -23.61 8.62
C GLN A 136 -14.55 -23.21 9.84
N LYS A 137 -15.09 -22.39 10.75
CA LYS A 137 -14.37 -21.85 11.93
C LYS A 137 -13.12 -21.02 11.59
N LYS A 138 -13.11 -20.38 10.43
CA LYS A 138 -12.07 -19.42 10.07
C LYS A 138 -12.39 -18.05 10.65
N GLU A 139 -11.35 -17.32 11.03
CA GLU A 139 -11.46 -15.90 11.36
C GLU A 139 -11.47 -15.08 10.07
N VAL A 140 -12.47 -14.20 9.92
CA VAL A 140 -12.66 -13.40 8.71
C VAL A 140 -12.55 -11.92 9.03
N GLY A 141 -11.66 -11.23 8.31
CA GLY A 141 -11.56 -9.77 8.30
C GLY A 141 -12.08 -9.20 6.99
N ILE A 142 -12.78 -8.09 7.04
CA ILE A 142 -13.23 -7.34 5.86
C ILE A 142 -12.65 -5.94 5.90
N ILE A 143 -11.93 -5.56 4.85
CA ILE A 143 -11.54 -4.18 4.58
C ILE A 143 -12.59 -3.59 3.63
N CYS A 144 -13.23 -2.50 4.03
CA CYS A 144 -14.35 -1.94 3.31
C CYS A 144 -14.37 -0.41 3.42
N THR A 145 -15.37 0.25 2.85
CA THR A 145 -15.59 1.70 3.01
C THR A 145 -16.75 1.97 3.97
N ASP A 146 -16.83 3.22 4.47
CA ASP A 146 -17.88 3.65 5.41
C ASP A 146 -19.29 3.36 4.89
N GLU A 147 -19.48 3.46 3.57
CA GLU A 147 -20.78 3.22 2.94
C GLU A 147 -21.20 1.74 2.98
N THR A 148 -20.23 0.81 3.04
CA THR A 148 -20.50 -0.62 2.91
C THR A 148 -20.37 -1.39 4.20
N ILE A 149 -19.69 -0.87 5.22
CA ILE A 149 -19.43 -1.55 6.50
C ILE A 149 -20.71 -2.07 7.17
N LYS A 150 -21.81 -1.35 7.05
CA LYS A 150 -23.11 -1.70 7.63
C LYS A 150 -23.77 -2.94 7.05
N TYR A 151 -23.31 -3.41 5.90
CA TYR A 151 -23.88 -4.59 5.21
C TYR A 151 -23.25 -5.91 5.66
N TYR A 152 -22.14 -5.86 6.41
CA TYR A 152 -21.41 -7.06 6.79
C TYR A 152 -21.70 -7.47 8.23
N GLN A 153 -21.86 -8.77 8.45
CA GLN A 153 -22.12 -9.38 9.74
C GLN A 153 -21.16 -10.56 9.97
N ASN A 154 -20.93 -10.91 11.23
CA ASN A 154 -20.12 -12.06 11.63
C ASN A 154 -18.65 -12.03 11.14
N ALA A 155 -18.11 -10.84 10.89
CA ALA A 155 -16.72 -10.63 10.50
C ALA A 155 -16.13 -9.40 11.21
N CYS A 156 -14.82 -9.37 11.37
CA CYS A 156 -14.13 -8.18 11.84
C CYS A 156 -14.01 -7.17 10.68
N CYS A 157 -14.81 -6.10 10.71
CA CYS A 157 -14.83 -5.10 9.66
C CYS A 157 -13.96 -3.90 10.01
N LYS A 158 -13.13 -3.47 9.06
CA LYS A 158 -12.32 -2.26 9.14
C LYS A 158 -12.63 -1.36 7.96
N SER A 159 -13.10 -0.14 8.25
CA SER A 159 -13.25 0.88 7.21
C SER A 159 -11.90 1.52 6.91
N ILE A 160 -11.64 1.77 5.63
CA ILE A 160 -10.50 2.55 5.14
C ILE A 160 -10.88 3.99 4.78
N GLY A 161 -12.11 4.38 5.02
CA GLY A 161 -12.62 5.73 4.70
C GLY A 161 -13.84 5.71 3.80
N SER A 162 -14.22 6.89 3.29
CA SER A 162 -15.43 7.11 2.49
C SER A 162 -15.13 7.32 1.02
N LYS A 163 -15.86 6.64 0.15
CA LYS A 163 -15.83 6.90 -1.31
C LYS A 163 -16.29 8.31 -1.68
N LYS A 164 -17.09 8.96 -0.81
CA LYS A 164 -17.55 10.34 -1.03
C LYS A 164 -16.48 11.37 -0.71
N ASN A 165 -15.55 11.01 0.14
CA ASN A 165 -14.40 11.82 0.55
C ASN A 165 -13.12 11.01 0.32
N PRO A 166 -12.60 10.91 -0.92
CA PRO A 166 -11.47 10.07 -1.27
C PRO A 166 -10.20 10.34 -0.44
N GLU A 167 -10.04 11.56 0.05
CA GLU A 167 -8.94 11.95 0.93
C GLU A 167 -8.94 11.23 2.30
N THR A 168 -10.06 10.61 2.67
CA THR A 168 -10.15 9.80 3.90
C THR A 168 -9.72 8.36 3.70
N ILE A 169 -9.53 7.93 2.44
CA ILE A 169 -9.10 6.57 2.12
C ILE A 169 -7.58 6.51 2.22
N ALA A 170 -7.11 5.83 3.27
CA ALA A 170 -5.68 5.63 3.54
C ALA A 170 -5.43 4.23 4.13
#